data_c60387cc6cf431956ffca89c4631d94d
#
_entry.id   c60387cc6cf431956ffca89c4631d94d
#
_cell.length_a   1.000
_cell.length_b   1.000
_cell.length_c   1.000
_cell.angle_alpha   90.00
_cell.angle_beta   90.00
_cell.angle_gamma   90.00
#
_symmetry.space_group_name_H-M   'P 1'
#
loop_
_entity.id
_entity.type
_entity.pdbx_description
1 polymer ?
#
loop_
_entity_poly.entity_id
_entity_poly.type
_entity_poly.pdbx_seq_one_letter_code
_entity_poly.pdbx_strand_id
1 'polypeptide(L)'
;MTGISVRTHELYLIVFVTRYLDLFTTFYSLYNSVMKVLYIVSTASIIYTIRFQEPIKTTYDKGQDTFLHYQFGVAPCAVLAFITHIIGISSKHNSFSIIELLWTFSIYLESISILPQLIVLQRYREVENLTGNYVFFMGAYRALYILNWIYRAHYEPHYQHHWVVYFCGVLQTLLYADFFYYYLKAKTSGSKFSLPTAKQGN
;
A
#
# COMPACT_ATOMS: atom_id res chain seq x y z
N MET A 1 8.04 -18.86 -2.80
CA MET A 1 7.70 -17.41 -2.75
C MET A 1 8.74 -16.66 -1.94
N THR A 2 9.95 -16.58 -2.47
CA THR A 2 11.04 -15.81 -1.86
C THR A 2 10.85 -14.33 -2.16
N GLY A 3 10.99 -13.47 -1.17
CA GLY A 3 10.94 -12.03 -1.34
C GLY A 3 9.57 -11.35 -1.15
N ILE A 4 8.55 -12.04 -0.67
CA ILE A 4 7.25 -11.42 -0.31
C ILE A 4 7.25 -11.05 1.17
N SER A 5 6.86 -9.81 1.49
CA SER A 5 6.70 -9.32 2.86
C SER A 5 5.30 -9.58 3.40
N VAL A 6 5.18 -10.34 4.47
CA VAL A 6 3.90 -10.52 5.18
C VAL A 6 3.45 -9.22 5.84
N ARG A 7 4.41 -8.42 6.33
CA ARG A 7 4.12 -7.15 7.01
C ARG A 7 3.47 -6.13 6.10
N THR A 8 3.84 -6.12 4.81
CA THR A 8 3.15 -5.31 3.80
C THR A 8 1.68 -5.73 3.68
N HIS A 9 1.40 -7.04 3.61
CA HIS A 9 0.01 -7.52 3.53
C HIS A 9 -0.78 -7.24 4.81
N GLU A 10 -0.15 -7.31 5.98
CA GLU A 10 -0.77 -6.92 7.25
C GLU A 10 -1.17 -5.44 7.26
N LEU A 11 -0.28 -4.56 6.79
CA LEU A 11 -0.60 -3.13 6.64
C LEU A 11 -1.75 -2.91 5.65
N TYR A 12 -1.74 -3.57 4.48
CA TYR A 12 -2.85 -3.48 3.54
C TYR A 12 -4.17 -4.04 4.10
N LEU A 13 -4.12 -5.11 4.90
CA LEU A 13 -5.32 -5.60 5.56
C LEU A 13 -5.91 -4.56 6.52
N ILE A 14 -5.07 -3.90 7.33
CA ILE A 14 -5.50 -2.81 8.22
C ILE A 14 -6.11 -1.66 7.38
N VAL A 15 -5.46 -1.28 6.28
CA VAL A 15 -5.96 -0.26 5.34
C VAL A 15 -7.36 -0.61 4.83
N PHE A 16 -7.55 -1.82 4.32
CA PHE A 16 -8.83 -2.23 3.76
C PHE A 16 -9.93 -2.31 4.81
N VAL A 17 -9.64 -2.88 5.99
CA VAL A 17 -10.61 -2.96 7.09
C VAL A 17 -11.04 -1.56 7.55
N THR A 18 -10.09 -0.64 7.76
CA THR A 18 -10.39 0.73 8.22
C THR A 18 -11.05 1.58 7.14
N ARG A 19 -10.73 1.35 5.87
CA ARG A 19 -11.29 2.09 4.73
C ARG A 19 -12.71 1.67 4.39
N TYR A 20 -13.00 0.37 4.46
CA TYR A 20 -14.26 -0.20 3.98
C TYR A 20 -15.31 -0.39 5.08
N LEU A 21 -15.20 0.34 6.18
CA LEU A 21 -16.25 0.39 7.22
C LEU A 21 -17.58 0.90 6.67
N ASP A 22 -17.56 1.69 5.61
CA ASP A 22 -18.73 2.13 4.88
C ASP A 22 -19.54 0.99 4.23
N LEU A 23 -18.95 -0.21 4.09
CA LEU A 23 -19.65 -1.42 3.63
C LEU A 23 -20.87 -1.75 4.50
N PHE A 24 -20.81 -1.42 5.81
CA PHE A 24 -21.89 -1.68 6.75
C PHE A 24 -22.90 -0.53 6.85
N THR A 25 -22.55 0.66 6.36
CA THR A 25 -23.36 1.88 6.52
C THR A 25 -23.98 2.38 5.22
N THR A 26 -23.32 2.15 4.08
CA THR A 26 -23.73 2.76 2.81
C THR A 26 -23.58 1.78 1.64
N PHE A 27 -24.69 1.47 0.98
CA PHE A 27 -24.67 0.67 -0.23
C PHE A 27 -24.57 1.57 -1.47
N TYR A 28 -23.47 1.49 -2.21
CA TYR A 28 -23.27 2.22 -3.47
C TYR A 28 -23.65 1.40 -4.70
N SER A 29 -23.14 0.18 -4.78
CA SER A 29 -23.44 -0.77 -5.85
C SER A 29 -22.98 -2.18 -5.45
N LEU A 30 -23.58 -3.19 -6.06
CA LEU A 30 -23.19 -4.59 -5.86
C LEU A 30 -21.70 -4.82 -6.22
N TYR A 31 -21.27 -4.25 -7.35
CA TYR A 31 -19.87 -4.34 -7.79
C TYR A 31 -18.90 -3.80 -6.73
N ASN A 32 -19.17 -2.61 -6.19
CA ASN A 32 -18.35 -1.99 -5.16
C ASN A 32 -18.26 -2.88 -3.90
N SER A 33 -19.40 -3.39 -3.43
CA SER A 33 -19.46 -4.25 -2.24
C SER A 33 -18.70 -5.56 -2.44
N VAL A 34 -18.89 -6.22 -3.58
CA VAL A 34 -18.18 -7.46 -3.92
C VAL A 34 -16.67 -7.22 -3.99
N MET A 35 -16.23 -6.14 -4.64
CA MET A 35 -14.79 -5.82 -4.73
C MET A 35 -14.16 -5.53 -3.37
N LYS A 36 -14.83 -4.80 -2.47
CA LYS A 36 -14.34 -4.55 -1.11
C LYS A 36 -14.14 -5.86 -0.33
N VAL A 37 -15.11 -6.77 -0.40
CA VAL A 37 -15.01 -8.09 0.23
C VAL A 37 -13.87 -8.90 -0.37
N LEU A 38 -13.74 -8.91 -1.71
CA LEU A 38 -12.64 -9.63 -2.38
C LEU A 38 -11.27 -9.12 -1.96
N TYR A 39 -11.06 -7.80 -1.82
CA TYR A 39 -9.79 -7.24 -1.35
C TYR A 39 -9.46 -7.67 0.08
N ILE A 40 -10.42 -7.64 1.00
CA ILE A 40 -10.21 -8.09 2.39
C ILE A 40 -9.91 -9.57 2.42
N VAL A 41 -10.74 -10.41 1.78
CA VAL A 41 -10.62 -11.87 1.81
C VAL A 41 -9.33 -12.33 1.14
N SER A 42 -8.99 -11.79 -0.03
CA SER A 42 -7.75 -12.17 -0.73
C SER A 42 -6.51 -11.80 0.07
N THR A 43 -6.47 -10.61 0.68
CA THR A 43 -5.33 -10.18 1.50
C THR A 43 -5.21 -11.04 2.76
N ALA A 44 -6.32 -11.30 3.45
CA ALA A 44 -6.35 -12.19 4.61
C ALA A 44 -5.92 -13.63 4.24
N SER A 45 -6.36 -14.13 3.08
CA SER A 45 -5.97 -15.46 2.57
C SER A 45 -4.47 -15.55 2.28
N ILE A 46 -3.86 -14.50 1.71
CA ILE A 46 -2.41 -14.46 1.49
C ILE A 46 -1.66 -14.52 2.83
N ILE A 47 -2.06 -13.73 3.82
CA ILE A 47 -1.44 -13.74 5.15
C ILE A 47 -1.59 -15.12 5.79
N TYR A 48 -2.79 -15.72 5.72
CA TYR A 48 -3.06 -17.06 6.25
C TYR A 48 -2.17 -18.11 5.58
N THR A 49 -2.10 -18.10 4.26
CA THR A 49 -1.29 -19.04 3.47
C THR A 49 0.19 -18.97 3.84
N ILE A 50 0.75 -17.75 3.95
CA ILE A 50 2.17 -17.60 4.28
C ILE A 50 2.47 -17.98 5.74
N ARG A 51 1.53 -17.75 6.67
CA ARG A 51 1.75 -18.04 8.10
C ARG A 51 1.51 -19.49 8.49
N PHE A 52 0.53 -20.15 7.86
CA PHE A 52 0.01 -21.43 8.34
C PHE A 52 0.11 -22.57 7.34
N GLN A 53 0.15 -22.30 6.02
CA GLN A 53 0.06 -23.35 5.02
C GLN A 53 1.45 -23.82 4.55
N GLU A 54 1.74 -25.12 4.71
CA GLU A 54 2.90 -25.79 4.12
C GLU A 54 2.65 -26.07 2.61
N PRO A 55 3.65 -25.99 1.72
CA PRO A 55 5.08 -25.70 1.97
C PRO A 55 5.43 -24.19 1.99
N ILE A 56 4.47 -23.27 1.81
CA ILE A 56 4.73 -21.83 1.64
C ILE A 56 5.35 -21.23 2.91
N LYS A 57 4.86 -21.67 4.07
CA LYS A 57 5.39 -21.24 5.37
C LYS A 57 6.89 -21.48 5.52
N THR A 58 7.40 -22.60 5.00
CA THR A 58 8.85 -22.93 5.08
C THR A 58 9.70 -22.09 4.15
N THR A 59 9.12 -21.55 3.07
CA THR A 59 9.83 -20.67 2.13
C THR A 59 9.87 -19.22 2.55
N TYR A 60 9.07 -18.84 3.57
CA TYR A 60 9.04 -17.46 4.09
C TYR A 60 10.18 -17.22 5.09
N ASP A 61 11.08 -16.30 4.75
CA ASP A 61 12.20 -15.91 5.61
C ASP A 61 11.82 -14.73 6.53
N LYS A 62 11.51 -15.06 7.79
CA LYS A 62 11.21 -14.07 8.83
C LYS A 62 12.39 -13.15 9.15
N GLY A 63 13.63 -13.61 8.92
CA GLY A 63 14.85 -12.83 9.18
C GLY A 63 15.01 -11.66 8.23
N GLN A 64 14.46 -11.74 7.02
CA GLN A 64 14.50 -10.66 6.04
C GLN A 64 13.35 -9.65 6.22
N ASP A 65 12.20 -10.07 6.75
CA ASP A 65 11.03 -9.22 6.95
C ASP A 65 10.98 -8.69 8.40
N THR A 66 11.91 -7.78 8.74
CA THR A 66 12.12 -7.26 10.11
C THR A 66 11.50 -5.89 10.37
N PHE A 67 10.83 -5.27 9.39
CA PHE A 67 10.27 -3.93 9.54
C PHE A 67 9.25 -3.85 10.67
N LEU A 68 9.43 -2.93 11.62
CA LEU A 68 8.52 -2.73 12.77
C LEU A 68 7.30 -1.92 12.35
N HIS A 69 6.39 -2.55 11.60
CA HIS A 69 5.27 -1.91 10.92
C HIS A 69 4.26 -1.26 11.86
N TYR A 70 4.11 -1.74 13.11
CA TYR A 70 3.24 -1.07 14.09
C TYR A 70 3.84 0.24 14.60
N GLN A 71 5.15 0.25 14.89
CA GLN A 71 5.82 1.44 15.44
C GLN A 71 6.11 2.50 14.39
N PHE A 72 6.56 2.10 13.19
CA PHE A 72 6.95 3.03 12.12
C PHE A 72 5.89 3.22 11.04
N GLY A 73 4.84 2.41 11.05
CA GLY A 73 3.72 2.52 10.12
C GLY A 73 2.44 2.97 10.83
N VAL A 74 1.85 2.09 11.61
CA VAL A 74 0.51 2.31 12.19
C VAL A 74 0.48 3.50 13.13
N ALA A 75 1.40 3.59 14.09
CA ALA A 75 1.39 4.64 15.10
C ALA A 75 1.58 6.06 14.53
N PRO A 76 2.59 6.34 13.67
CA PRO A 76 2.73 7.67 13.06
C PRO A 76 1.54 8.07 12.19
N CYS A 77 0.98 7.13 11.42
CA CYS A 77 -0.18 7.41 10.59
C CYS A 77 -1.44 7.71 11.40
N ALA A 78 -1.62 7.04 12.55
CA ALA A 78 -2.72 7.33 13.46
C ALA A 78 -2.61 8.75 14.05
N VAL A 79 -1.41 9.14 14.48
CA VAL A 79 -1.14 10.49 14.99
C VAL A 79 -1.38 11.54 13.90
N LEU A 80 -0.88 11.33 12.68
CA LEU A 80 -1.08 12.24 11.55
C LEU A 80 -2.56 12.37 11.19
N ALA A 81 -3.31 11.27 11.16
CA ALA A 81 -4.75 11.28 10.89
C ALA A 81 -5.50 12.09 11.97
N PHE A 82 -5.15 11.93 13.23
CA PHE A 82 -5.75 12.68 14.33
C PHE A 82 -5.45 14.18 14.23
N ILE A 83 -4.20 14.55 13.95
CA ILE A 83 -3.78 15.95 13.78
C ILE A 83 -4.53 16.59 12.60
N THR A 84 -4.56 15.95 11.43
CA THR A 84 -5.23 16.47 10.23
C THR A 84 -6.74 16.57 10.41
N HIS A 85 -7.34 15.70 11.23
CA HIS A 85 -8.75 15.77 11.58
C HIS A 85 -9.04 16.96 12.49
N ILE A 86 -8.21 17.22 13.52
CA ILE A 86 -8.36 18.39 14.42
C ILE A 86 -8.19 19.72 13.66
N ILE A 87 -7.21 19.78 12.74
CA ILE A 87 -6.94 20.99 11.94
C ILE A 87 -8.06 21.25 10.90
N GLY A 88 -8.96 20.28 10.67
CA GLY A 88 -10.07 20.40 9.72
C GLY A 88 -9.66 20.22 8.24
N ILE A 89 -8.45 19.75 7.95
CA ILE A 89 -7.99 19.51 6.57
C ILE A 89 -8.72 18.32 5.95
N SER A 90 -9.12 17.34 6.76
CA SER A 90 -9.77 16.10 6.32
C SER A 90 -11.29 16.13 6.46
N SER A 91 -11.83 16.96 7.35
CA SER A 91 -13.26 16.97 7.66
C SER A 91 -14.04 17.95 6.77
N LYS A 92 -15.12 17.48 6.16
CA LYS A 92 -16.08 18.32 5.43
C LYS A 92 -17.09 19.02 6.36
N HIS A 93 -17.24 18.50 7.57
CA HIS A 93 -18.16 19.02 8.59
C HIS A 93 -17.38 19.31 9.87
N ASN A 94 -17.74 20.39 10.56
CA ASN A 94 -17.19 20.79 11.86
C ASN A 94 -17.49 19.78 13.01
N SER A 95 -17.98 18.59 12.69
CA SER A 95 -18.28 17.53 13.66
C SER A 95 -17.25 16.42 13.58
N PHE A 96 -16.80 15.94 14.74
CA PHE A 96 -15.90 14.80 14.84
C PHE A 96 -16.59 13.53 14.31
N SER A 97 -15.99 12.91 13.28
CA SER A 97 -16.47 11.65 12.71
C SER A 97 -15.38 10.58 12.79
N ILE A 98 -15.66 9.50 13.51
CA ILE A 98 -14.74 8.35 13.61
C ILE A 98 -14.51 7.71 12.23
N ILE A 99 -15.53 7.67 11.38
CA ILE A 99 -15.43 7.08 10.04
C ILE A 99 -14.47 7.90 9.16
N GLU A 100 -14.57 9.23 9.20
CA GLU A 100 -13.64 10.11 8.47
C GLU A 100 -12.21 10.02 9.01
N LEU A 101 -12.06 9.93 10.34
CA LEU A 101 -10.74 9.71 10.97
C LEU A 101 -10.11 8.41 10.51
N LEU A 102 -10.85 7.30 10.51
CA LEU A 102 -10.36 5.99 10.07
C LEU A 102 -10.10 5.95 8.57
N TRP A 103 -10.90 6.64 7.78
CA TRP A 103 -10.66 6.80 6.34
C TRP A 103 -9.35 7.57 6.09
N THR A 104 -9.13 8.70 6.76
CA THR A 104 -7.90 9.50 6.66
C THR A 104 -6.68 8.70 7.11
N PHE A 105 -6.79 7.99 8.24
CA PHE A 105 -5.77 7.06 8.71
C PHE A 105 -5.42 6.01 7.64
N SER A 106 -6.43 5.42 7.00
CA SER A 106 -6.22 4.43 5.96
C SER A 106 -5.44 4.97 4.76
N ILE A 107 -5.63 6.25 4.39
CA ILE A 107 -4.91 6.90 3.29
C ILE A 107 -3.43 7.10 3.64
N TYR A 108 -3.13 7.60 4.84
CA TYR A 108 -1.75 7.74 5.30
C TYR A 108 -1.06 6.38 5.38
N LEU A 109 -1.72 5.38 5.96
CA LEU A 109 -1.15 4.05 6.11
C LEU A 109 -0.89 3.39 4.76
N GLU A 110 -1.81 3.51 3.80
CA GLU A 110 -1.64 2.97 2.46
C GLU A 110 -0.42 3.55 1.75
N SER A 111 -0.16 4.86 1.93
CA SER A 111 0.96 5.54 1.25
C SER A 111 2.32 4.94 1.60
N ILE A 112 2.48 4.37 2.79
CA ILE A 112 3.73 3.77 3.27
C ILE A 112 3.69 2.24 3.37
N SER A 113 2.54 1.60 3.11
CA SER A 113 2.35 0.14 3.28
C SER A 113 3.27 -0.71 2.41
N ILE A 114 3.83 -0.16 1.35
CA ILE A 114 4.78 -0.85 0.47
C ILE A 114 6.22 -0.91 1.03
N LEU A 115 6.57 -0.06 2.01
CA LEU A 115 7.93 0.04 2.53
C LEU A 115 8.52 -1.30 2.99
N PRO A 116 7.81 -2.15 3.77
CA PRO A 116 8.36 -3.44 4.17
C PRO A 116 8.72 -4.31 2.96
N GLN A 117 7.90 -4.30 1.91
CA GLN A 117 8.15 -5.06 0.68
C GLN A 117 9.40 -4.56 -0.05
N LEU A 118 9.57 -3.24 -0.17
CA LEU A 118 10.74 -2.66 -0.82
C LEU A 118 12.03 -2.96 -0.04
N ILE A 119 11.98 -2.91 1.30
CA ILE A 119 13.10 -3.25 2.18
C ILE A 119 13.47 -4.73 2.03
N VAL A 120 12.49 -5.62 1.99
CA VAL A 120 12.73 -7.05 1.76
C VAL A 120 13.39 -7.26 0.40
N LEU A 121 12.91 -6.63 -0.66
CA LEU A 121 13.49 -6.74 -2.00
C LEU A 121 14.95 -6.24 -2.08
N GLN A 122 15.30 -5.16 -1.34
CA GLN A 122 16.66 -4.64 -1.27
C GLN A 122 17.65 -5.59 -0.55
N ARG A 123 17.14 -6.48 0.30
CA ARG A 123 17.96 -7.48 1.02
C ARG A 123 18.24 -8.72 0.19
N TYR A 124 17.40 -9.04 -0.80
CA TYR A 124 17.62 -10.14 -1.71
C TYR A 124 18.55 -9.73 -2.85
N ARG A 125 19.57 -10.55 -3.14
CA ARG A 125 20.52 -10.31 -4.25
C ARG A 125 19.85 -10.46 -5.61
N GLU A 126 18.93 -11.41 -5.73
CA GLU A 126 18.15 -11.66 -6.93
C GLU A 126 16.66 -11.71 -6.56
N VAL A 127 15.84 -11.00 -7.30
CA VAL A 127 14.39 -10.97 -7.11
C VAL A 127 13.73 -11.87 -8.14
N GLU A 128 12.88 -12.78 -7.70
CA GLU A 128 12.08 -13.61 -8.60
C GLU A 128 11.22 -12.74 -9.52
N ASN A 129 11.12 -13.15 -10.80
CA ASN A 129 10.33 -12.42 -11.79
C ASN A 129 8.87 -12.23 -11.36
N LEU A 130 8.27 -13.23 -10.68
CA LEU A 130 6.90 -13.16 -10.19
C LEU A 130 6.75 -12.06 -9.14
N THR A 131 7.67 -12.00 -8.17
CA THR A 131 7.68 -10.96 -7.13
C THR A 131 7.93 -9.57 -7.73
N GLY A 132 8.86 -9.46 -8.69
CA GLY A 132 9.12 -8.22 -9.40
C GLY A 132 7.90 -7.72 -10.17
N ASN A 133 7.21 -8.60 -10.90
CA ASN A 133 5.97 -8.25 -11.60
C ASN A 133 4.85 -7.82 -10.65
N TYR A 134 4.69 -8.52 -9.52
CA TYR A 134 3.71 -8.18 -8.50
C TYR A 134 3.92 -6.74 -7.98
N VAL A 135 5.15 -6.39 -7.58
CA VAL A 135 5.45 -5.04 -7.08
C VAL A 135 5.33 -4.00 -8.20
N PHE A 136 5.71 -4.35 -9.44
CA PHE A 136 5.51 -3.48 -10.61
C PHE A 136 4.03 -3.13 -10.80
N PHE A 137 3.13 -4.11 -10.80
CA PHE A 137 1.71 -3.84 -10.96
C PHE A 137 1.11 -3.07 -9.77
N MET A 138 1.60 -3.30 -8.54
CA MET A 138 1.22 -2.53 -7.37
C MET A 138 1.61 -1.05 -7.48
N GLY A 139 2.75 -0.72 -8.08
CA GLY A 139 3.15 0.67 -8.32
C GLY A 139 2.46 1.27 -9.53
N ALA A 140 2.31 0.50 -10.62
CA ALA A 140 1.72 0.97 -11.86
C ALA A 140 0.27 1.42 -11.67
N TYR A 141 -0.57 0.65 -10.94
CA TYR A 141 -1.94 1.07 -10.70
C TYR A 141 -2.02 2.40 -9.93
N ARG A 142 -1.05 2.66 -9.05
CA ARG A 142 -0.98 3.94 -8.33
C ARG A 142 -0.62 5.11 -9.23
N ALA A 143 0.33 4.93 -10.13
CA ALA A 143 0.65 5.93 -11.13
C ALA A 143 -0.57 6.23 -12.02
N LEU A 144 -1.34 5.20 -12.42
CA LEU A 144 -2.57 5.37 -13.17
C LEU A 144 -3.67 6.11 -12.38
N TYR A 145 -3.71 5.99 -11.04
CA TYR A 145 -4.64 6.79 -10.23
C TYR A 145 -4.34 8.28 -10.29
N ILE A 146 -3.08 8.68 -10.37
CA ILE A 146 -2.72 10.11 -10.56
C ILE A 146 -3.30 10.62 -11.89
N LEU A 147 -3.16 9.86 -12.97
CA LEU A 147 -3.74 10.21 -14.27
C LEU A 147 -5.27 10.27 -14.19
N ASN A 148 -5.90 9.34 -13.49
CA ASN A 148 -7.35 9.36 -13.27
C ASN A 148 -7.80 10.61 -12.49
N TRP A 149 -7.04 11.05 -11.46
CA TRP A 149 -7.39 12.28 -10.73
C TRP A 149 -7.25 13.52 -11.61
N ILE A 150 -6.21 13.60 -12.46
CA ILE A 150 -6.04 14.70 -13.43
C ILE A 150 -7.22 14.71 -14.40
N TYR A 151 -7.58 13.55 -14.94
CA TYR A 151 -8.73 13.42 -15.85
C TYR A 151 -10.02 13.88 -15.19
N ARG A 152 -10.34 13.37 -13.99
CA ARG A 152 -11.56 13.73 -13.25
C ARG A 152 -11.60 15.21 -12.88
N ALA A 153 -10.48 15.78 -12.44
CA ALA A 153 -10.37 17.21 -12.11
C ALA A 153 -10.65 18.12 -13.32
N HIS A 154 -10.37 17.63 -14.55
CA HIS A 154 -10.57 18.41 -15.77
C HIS A 154 -11.96 18.22 -16.40
N TYR A 155 -12.53 17.02 -16.32
CA TYR A 155 -13.76 16.67 -17.03
C TYR A 155 -15.00 16.54 -16.14
N GLU A 156 -14.86 16.32 -14.83
CA GLU A 156 -16.03 16.19 -13.93
C GLU A 156 -16.44 17.54 -13.34
N PRO A 157 -17.64 18.05 -13.65
CA PRO A 157 -18.19 19.22 -12.97
C PRO A 157 -18.41 18.89 -11.48
N HIS A 158 -18.01 19.77 -10.59
CA HIS A 158 -18.12 19.60 -9.12
C HIS A 158 -17.22 18.52 -8.52
N TYR A 159 -16.11 18.18 -9.15
CA TYR A 159 -15.11 17.26 -8.60
C TYR A 159 -14.57 17.80 -7.26
N GLN A 160 -14.67 16.99 -6.22
CA GLN A 160 -14.18 17.38 -4.90
C GLN A 160 -12.71 17.00 -4.73
N HIS A 161 -11.88 18.01 -4.51
CA HIS A 161 -10.44 17.83 -4.31
C HIS A 161 -10.14 17.40 -2.88
N HIS A 162 -9.45 16.27 -2.72
CA HIS A 162 -8.96 15.78 -1.44
C HIS A 162 -7.43 15.87 -1.40
N TRP A 163 -6.89 16.95 -0.86
CA TRP A 163 -5.45 17.23 -0.83
C TRP A 163 -4.63 16.13 -0.15
N VAL A 164 -5.16 15.54 0.92
CA VAL A 164 -4.52 14.41 1.62
C VAL A 164 -4.33 13.23 0.67
N VAL A 165 -5.33 12.91 -0.14
CA VAL A 165 -5.28 11.81 -1.12
C VAL A 165 -4.21 12.06 -2.18
N TYR A 166 -4.14 13.30 -2.70
CA TYR A 166 -3.14 13.67 -3.70
C TYR A 166 -1.73 13.59 -3.16
N PHE A 167 -1.48 14.19 -1.99
CA PHE A 167 -0.18 14.16 -1.34
C PHE A 167 0.28 12.71 -1.09
N CYS A 168 -0.57 11.90 -0.47
CA CYS A 168 -0.26 10.50 -0.18
C CYS A 168 -0.05 9.66 -1.45
N GLY A 169 -0.85 9.89 -2.50
CA GLY A 169 -0.70 9.17 -3.76
C GLY A 169 0.59 9.52 -4.50
N VAL A 170 0.98 10.79 -4.51
CA VAL A 170 2.28 11.22 -5.07
C VAL A 170 3.42 10.63 -4.25
N LEU A 171 3.38 10.73 -2.91
CA LEU A 171 4.38 10.15 -2.03
C LEU A 171 4.54 8.64 -2.29
N GLN A 172 3.44 7.91 -2.35
CA GLN A 172 3.46 6.48 -2.64
C GLN A 172 4.08 6.17 -4.00
N THR A 173 3.75 6.93 -5.04
CA THR A 173 4.32 6.75 -6.39
C THR A 173 5.82 7.01 -6.39
N LEU A 174 6.28 8.03 -5.66
CA LEU A 174 7.71 8.33 -5.52
C LEU A 174 8.48 7.20 -4.82
N LEU A 175 7.87 6.52 -3.84
CA LEU A 175 8.49 5.35 -3.20
C LEU A 175 8.73 4.19 -4.17
N TYR A 176 7.96 4.09 -5.25
CA TYR A 176 8.20 3.10 -6.31
C TYR A 176 9.23 3.54 -7.36
N ALA A 177 9.67 4.80 -7.37
CA ALA A 177 10.51 5.34 -8.45
C ALA A 177 11.81 4.55 -8.63
N ASP A 178 12.53 4.27 -7.54
CA ASP A 178 13.76 3.47 -7.56
C ASP A 178 13.49 2.05 -8.06
N PHE A 179 12.42 1.43 -7.57
CA PHE A 179 12.02 0.09 -8.01
C PHE A 179 11.74 0.08 -9.52
N PHE A 180 10.97 1.04 -10.05
CA PHE A 180 10.67 1.12 -11.48
C PHE A 180 11.93 1.30 -12.32
N TYR A 181 12.85 2.16 -11.88
CA TYR A 181 14.10 2.39 -12.59
C TYR A 181 14.90 1.07 -12.77
N TYR A 182 15.16 0.35 -11.67
CA TYR A 182 15.92 -0.89 -11.72
C TYR A 182 15.18 -2.04 -12.41
N TYR A 183 13.86 -2.12 -12.22
CA TYR A 183 13.04 -3.13 -12.88
C TYR A 183 13.03 -2.97 -14.40
N LEU A 184 12.79 -1.76 -14.90
CA LEU A 184 12.80 -1.47 -16.33
C LEU A 184 14.20 -1.67 -16.93
N LYS A 185 15.25 -1.24 -16.24
CA LYS A 185 16.64 -1.45 -16.64
C LYS A 185 16.95 -2.94 -16.79
N ALA A 186 16.56 -3.77 -15.84
CA ALA A 186 16.76 -5.23 -15.92
C ALA A 186 15.99 -5.85 -17.10
N LYS A 187 14.74 -5.43 -17.31
CA LYS A 187 13.89 -5.91 -18.42
C LYS A 187 14.48 -5.56 -19.79
N THR A 188 14.98 -4.32 -19.96
CA THR A 188 15.55 -3.86 -21.24
C THR A 188 16.92 -4.47 -21.52
N SER A 189 17.72 -4.74 -20.48
CA SER A 189 19.05 -5.34 -20.62
C SER A 189 19.05 -6.88 -20.65
N GLY A 190 17.88 -7.51 -20.48
CA GLY A 190 17.79 -8.98 -20.37
C GLY A 190 18.53 -9.58 -19.16
N SER A 191 18.89 -8.73 -18.19
CA SER A 191 19.63 -9.13 -16.99
C SER A 191 18.68 -9.56 -15.88
N LYS A 192 19.20 -10.34 -14.92
CA LYS A 192 18.44 -10.66 -13.70
C LYS A 192 18.13 -9.38 -12.92
N PHE A 193 16.91 -9.29 -12.42
CA PHE A 193 16.49 -8.14 -11.64
C PHE A 193 17.12 -8.16 -10.25
N SER A 194 17.86 -7.10 -9.92
CA SER A 194 18.43 -6.86 -8.59
C SER A 194 18.32 -5.38 -8.21
N LEU A 195 17.97 -5.12 -6.98
CA LEU A 195 18.05 -3.78 -6.42
C LEU A 195 19.43 -3.55 -5.76
N PRO A 196 19.96 -2.32 -5.78
CA PRO A 196 21.21 -2.03 -5.06
C PRO A 196 21.00 -2.32 -3.58
N THR A 197 21.83 -3.20 -3.04
CA THR A 197 21.81 -3.56 -1.62
C THR A 197 22.18 -2.33 -0.81
N ALA A 198 21.35 -1.95 0.16
CA ALA A 198 21.76 -0.96 1.15
C ALA A 198 23.05 -1.47 1.80
N LYS A 199 24.15 -0.67 1.75
CA LYS A 199 25.41 -1.01 2.42
C LYS A 199 25.07 -1.30 3.88
N GLN A 200 25.23 -2.54 4.30
CA GLN A 200 25.30 -2.86 5.71
C GLN A 200 26.49 -2.08 6.26
N GLY A 201 26.23 -1.04 7.06
CA GLY A 201 27.28 -0.35 7.79
C GLY A 201 27.98 -1.39 8.67
N ASN A 202 29.27 -1.50 8.49
CA ASN A 202 30.16 -2.20 9.42
C ASN A 202 30.08 -1.58 10.78
#